data_bdc65334b5b17fa4a17f25cc67d8af64
#
_entry.id   bdc65334b5b17fa4a17f25cc67d8af64
#
_cell.length_a   1.000
_cell.length_b   1.000
_cell.length_c   1.000
_cell.angle_alpha   90.00
_cell.angle_beta   90.00
_cell.angle_gamma   90.00
#
_symmetry.space_group_name_H-M   'P 1'
#
loop_
_entity.id
_entity.type
_entity.pdbx_description
1 polymer ?
#
loop_
_entity_poly.entity_id
_entity_poly.type
_entity_poly.pdbx_seq_one_letter_code
_entity_poly.pdbx_strand_id
1 'polypeptide(L)'
;MMKINRLFTVIVLTGIIFGQYNPDNHVVTTSMYYMNSVEDGSWTEFFELAEEEFTKMNRADKYLVSLLVLGHRHSGSLNEVVQIAEWKSIADADKSTVGLADMRKKAWPNEEKRKAFNKKYGRYWESKHTDLAVRELVTSRVKRNNKSTTENTVVSVVEWYLKPMSEVEGGTVKEREALFDEFHKKVIMRNDKILSRREMRHYWTGSLGGGTTPYVIVTEFANIVDADAVGINSETIQKSWPDEEKRKAFFAKRNKYIDREHNLGHRDIALHTNWVKLAKR
;
A
#
# COMPACT_ATOMS: atom_id res chain seq x y z
N MET A 1 40.81 31.50 -41.57
CA MET A 1 40.56 30.79 -40.26
C MET A 1 39.17 31.16 -39.79
N MET A 2 38.21 30.29 -40.07
CA MET A 2 36.80 30.49 -39.67
C MET A 2 36.58 29.77 -38.33
N LYS A 3 36.26 30.52 -37.26
CA LYS A 3 35.86 29.96 -35.97
C LYS A 3 34.42 29.54 -36.07
N ILE A 4 34.19 28.25 -36.13
CA ILE A 4 32.86 27.65 -36.02
C ILE A 4 32.47 27.64 -34.52
N ASN A 5 31.62 28.62 -34.13
CA ASN A 5 30.94 28.58 -32.84
C ASN A 5 29.91 27.44 -32.90
N ARG A 6 30.22 26.31 -32.29
CA ARG A 6 29.24 25.28 -32.02
C ARG A 6 28.37 25.75 -30.86
N LEU A 7 27.22 26.31 -31.23
CA LEU A 7 26.13 26.54 -30.30
C LEU A 7 25.58 25.14 -29.89
N PHE A 8 25.96 24.66 -28.73
CA PHE A 8 25.31 23.52 -28.12
C PHE A 8 23.90 23.95 -27.68
N THR A 9 22.93 23.72 -28.55
CA THR A 9 21.53 23.76 -28.13
C THR A 9 21.31 22.56 -27.20
N VAL A 10 21.46 22.78 -25.91
CA VAL A 10 20.94 21.85 -24.89
C VAL A 10 19.43 21.97 -24.99
N ILE A 11 18.82 21.10 -25.77
CA ILE A 11 17.37 20.86 -25.68
C ILE A 11 17.16 20.24 -24.32
N VAL A 12 16.81 21.08 -23.35
CA VAL A 12 16.28 20.63 -22.08
C VAL A 12 14.90 20.01 -22.41
N LEU A 13 14.90 18.73 -22.71
CA LEU A 13 13.71 17.89 -22.72
C LEU A 13 13.26 17.69 -21.25
N THR A 14 13.03 18.79 -20.55
CA THR A 14 12.39 18.81 -19.23
C THR A 14 10.91 18.96 -19.47
N GLY A 15 10.20 17.88 -19.59
CA GLY A 15 8.75 18.07 -19.56
C GLY A 15 7.85 16.90 -19.88
N ILE A 16 8.32 15.71 -20.16
CA ILE A 16 7.37 14.69 -20.63
C ILE A 16 7.45 13.31 -19.90
N ILE A 17 8.36 13.12 -18.96
CA ILE A 17 8.57 11.75 -18.44
C ILE A 17 8.33 11.62 -16.91
N PHE A 18 7.89 12.64 -16.25
CA PHE A 18 7.42 12.44 -14.89
C PHE A 18 5.91 12.17 -14.96
N GLY A 19 5.54 10.92 -14.82
CA GLY A 19 4.18 10.60 -14.46
C GLY A 19 3.86 11.52 -13.28
N GLN A 20 2.71 12.20 -13.37
CA GLN A 20 2.37 13.29 -12.47
C GLN A 20 2.41 12.82 -11.03
N TYR A 21 3.58 12.94 -10.37
CA TYR A 21 3.64 12.87 -8.91
C TYR A 21 2.73 13.97 -8.38
N ASN A 22 1.68 13.58 -7.72
CA ASN A 22 0.84 14.54 -7.02
C ASN A 22 1.43 14.74 -5.62
N PRO A 23 1.94 15.93 -5.27
CA PRO A 23 2.54 16.19 -3.97
C PRO A 23 1.57 15.99 -2.80
N ASP A 24 0.27 15.96 -3.07
CA ASP A 24 -0.76 15.67 -2.06
C ASP A 24 -0.90 14.16 -1.78
N ASN A 25 -0.32 13.31 -2.63
CA ASN A 25 -0.32 11.88 -2.43
C ASN A 25 0.80 11.46 -1.47
N HIS A 26 0.48 10.47 -0.66
CA HIS A 26 1.43 9.85 0.25
C HIS A 26 2.28 8.79 -0.46
N VAL A 27 3.30 8.33 0.24
CA VAL A 27 4.17 7.23 -0.20
C VAL A 27 3.91 6.01 0.67
N VAL A 28 3.89 4.85 0.06
CA VAL A 28 3.77 3.56 0.75
C VAL A 28 4.99 2.71 0.44
N THR A 29 5.67 2.26 1.47
CA THR A 29 6.70 1.22 1.38
C THR A 29 6.11 -0.12 1.80
N THR A 30 6.46 -1.17 1.08
CA THR A 30 6.05 -2.54 1.40
C THR A 30 7.31 -3.37 1.57
N SER A 31 7.48 -3.96 2.75
CA SER A 31 8.64 -4.79 3.09
C SER A 31 8.17 -6.12 3.67
N MET A 32 8.90 -7.18 3.41
CA MET A 32 8.65 -8.51 3.92
C MET A 32 9.78 -8.93 4.85
N TYR A 33 9.42 -9.31 6.05
CA TYR A 33 10.30 -9.82 7.10
C TYR A 33 10.08 -11.31 7.28
N TYR A 34 11.10 -12.00 7.75
CA TYR A 34 11.05 -13.44 7.97
C TYR A 34 11.22 -13.76 9.45
N MET A 35 10.36 -14.64 9.95
CA MET A 35 10.41 -15.08 11.34
C MET A 35 11.18 -16.37 11.48
N ASN A 36 11.97 -16.46 12.54
CA ASN A 36 12.64 -17.69 12.96
C ASN A 36 11.68 -18.55 13.81
N SER A 37 11.83 -19.86 13.67
CA SER A 37 11.35 -20.79 14.70
C SER A 37 12.30 -20.73 15.90
N VAL A 38 11.76 -20.47 17.09
CA VAL A 38 12.52 -20.38 18.34
C VAL A 38 12.12 -21.52 19.24
N GLU A 39 13.03 -22.45 19.51
CA GLU A 39 12.76 -23.71 20.20
C GLU A 39 12.09 -23.53 21.59
N ASP A 40 12.58 -22.56 22.36
CA ASP A 40 12.06 -22.20 23.69
C ASP A 40 11.16 -20.95 23.65
N GLY A 41 10.64 -20.60 22.47
CA GLY A 41 9.78 -19.45 22.25
C GLY A 41 8.30 -19.81 22.16
N SER A 42 7.45 -18.78 22.15
CA SER A 42 6.02 -18.95 21.93
C SER A 42 5.44 -17.78 21.14
N TRP A 43 4.29 -18.00 20.49
CA TRP A 43 3.53 -16.92 19.86
C TRP A 43 3.08 -15.85 20.86
N THR A 44 2.74 -16.25 22.10
CA THR A 44 2.37 -15.30 23.14
C THR A 44 3.53 -14.37 23.46
N GLU A 45 4.71 -14.92 23.72
CA GLU A 45 5.91 -14.12 23.96
C GLU A 45 6.26 -13.21 22.78
N PHE A 46 6.20 -13.76 21.56
CA PHE A 46 6.43 -12.97 20.36
C PHE A 46 5.50 -11.76 20.28
N PHE A 47 4.18 -11.96 20.45
CA PHE A 47 3.19 -10.89 20.37
C PHE A 47 3.35 -9.85 21.49
N GLU A 48 3.72 -10.25 22.70
CA GLU A 48 4.01 -9.33 23.80
C GLU A 48 5.21 -8.44 23.48
N LEU A 49 6.30 -9.03 22.99
CA LEU A 49 7.51 -8.29 22.58
C LEU A 49 7.24 -7.40 21.36
N ALA A 50 6.52 -7.91 20.38
CA ALA A 50 6.15 -7.15 19.18
C ALA A 50 5.25 -5.97 19.55
N GLU A 51 4.26 -6.13 20.43
CA GLU A 51 3.39 -5.04 20.89
C GLU A 51 4.19 -3.98 21.65
N GLU A 52 5.15 -4.40 22.48
CA GLU A 52 6.07 -3.46 23.16
C GLU A 52 6.90 -2.67 22.14
N GLU A 53 7.51 -3.34 21.16
CA GLU A 53 8.29 -2.69 20.09
C GLU A 53 7.43 -1.71 19.30
N PHE A 54 6.27 -2.16 18.80
CA PHE A 54 5.39 -1.33 17.98
C PHE A 54 4.82 -0.14 18.74
N THR A 55 4.51 -0.33 20.02
CA THR A 55 4.01 0.77 20.86
C THR A 55 5.09 1.83 21.11
N LYS A 56 6.30 1.41 21.44
CA LYS A 56 7.40 2.31 21.80
C LYS A 56 8.09 2.93 20.58
N MET A 57 8.10 2.25 19.45
CA MET A 57 8.79 2.69 18.24
C MET A 57 7.81 3.18 17.19
N ASN A 58 7.00 2.28 16.60
CA ASN A 58 6.22 2.61 15.42
C ASN A 58 5.06 3.57 15.72
N ARG A 59 4.35 3.40 16.84
CA ARG A 59 3.29 4.35 17.23
C ARG A 59 3.85 5.72 17.64
N ALA A 60 5.06 5.75 18.18
CA ALA A 60 5.74 6.97 18.59
C ALA A 60 6.43 7.69 17.41
N ASP A 61 6.63 7.02 16.29
CA ASP A 61 7.24 7.62 15.11
C ASP A 61 6.29 8.68 14.49
N LYS A 62 6.73 9.92 14.52
CA LYS A 62 5.97 11.08 14.02
C LYS A 62 5.89 11.14 12.48
N TYR A 63 6.78 10.44 11.79
CA TYR A 63 6.84 10.41 10.33
C TYR A 63 5.94 9.32 9.75
N LEU A 64 5.76 8.22 10.47
CA LEU A 64 4.88 7.12 10.06
C LEU A 64 3.41 7.54 10.21
N VAL A 65 2.69 7.57 9.09
CA VAL A 65 1.26 7.92 9.06
C VAL A 65 0.39 6.74 9.46
N SER A 66 0.62 5.59 8.82
CA SER A 66 -0.08 4.35 9.15
C SER A 66 0.78 3.14 8.82
N LEU A 67 0.47 2.01 9.46
CA LEU A 67 1.15 0.74 9.26
C LEU A 67 0.15 -0.40 9.37
N LEU A 68 0.16 -1.30 8.38
CA LEU A 68 -0.47 -2.61 8.48
C LEU A 68 0.62 -3.65 8.67
N VAL A 69 0.38 -4.62 9.55
CA VAL A 69 1.30 -5.73 9.81
C VAL A 69 0.57 -7.03 9.51
N LEU A 70 0.91 -7.63 8.39
CA LEU A 70 0.19 -8.74 7.81
C LEU A 70 0.94 -10.04 8.05
N GLY A 71 0.28 -11.00 8.69
CA GLY A 71 0.74 -12.36 8.80
C GLY A 71 0.11 -13.26 7.73
N HIS A 72 0.65 -14.45 7.58
CA HIS A 72 0.11 -15.47 6.68
C HIS A 72 -1.36 -15.79 6.99
N ARG A 73 -2.17 -15.92 5.92
CA ARG A 73 -3.51 -16.52 5.99
C ARG A 73 -3.71 -17.54 4.87
N HIS A 74 -3.71 -17.11 3.62
CA HIS A 74 -3.89 -17.97 2.44
C HIS A 74 -2.83 -17.70 1.36
N SER A 75 -1.88 -16.83 1.62
CA SER A 75 -0.78 -16.52 0.70
C SER A 75 0.51 -16.31 1.48
N GLY A 76 1.65 -16.47 0.79
CA GLY A 76 2.97 -16.39 1.39
C GLY A 76 3.29 -17.61 2.25
N SER A 77 4.33 -17.52 3.05
CA SER A 77 4.79 -18.56 3.96
C SER A 77 4.43 -18.25 5.41
N LEU A 78 4.33 -19.29 6.25
CA LEU A 78 3.98 -19.14 7.66
C LEU A 78 4.92 -18.22 8.45
N ASN A 79 6.16 -18.12 8.00
CA ASN A 79 7.19 -17.29 8.62
C ASN A 79 7.32 -15.89 7.98
N GLU A 80 6.47 -15.54 7.01
CA GLU A 80 6.49 -14.23 6.37
C GLU A 80 5.58 -13.23 7.09
N VAL A 81 6.10 -12.03 7.30
CA VAL A 81 5.37 -10.88 7.83
C VAL A 81 5.53 -9.72 6.86
N VAL A 82 4.42 -9.26 6.28
CA VAL A 82 4.42 -8.13 5.35
C VAL A 82 4.03 -6.87 6.10
N GLN A 83 4.85 -5.83 5.97
CA GLN A 83 4.57 -4.50 6.49
C GLN A 83 4.25 -3.55 5.33
N ILE A 84 3.11 -2.86 5.45
CA ILE A 84 2.68 -1.82 4.51
C ILE A 84 2.66 -0.52 5.29
N ALA A 85 3.72 0.28 5.13
CA ALA A 85 3.94 1.51 5.86
C ALA A 85 3.63 2.73 4.98
N GLU A 86 2.85 3.68 5.51
CA GLU A 86 2.46 4.91 4.84
C GLU A 86 3.22 6.10 5.43
N TRP A 87 3.76 6.93 4.56
CA TRP A 87 4.53 8.13 4.84
C TRP A 87 3.96 9.31 4.06
N LYS A 88 4.09 10.53 4.56
CA LYS A 88 3.70 11.71 3.77
C LYS A 88 4.59 11.90 2.54
N SER A 89 5.85 11.49 2.63
CA SER A 89 6.82 11.58 1.54
C SER A 89 7.92 10.51 1.71
N ILE A 90 8.70 10.27 0.67
CA ILE A 90 9.89 9.41 0.77
C ILE A 90 10.92 10.01 1.74
N ALA A 91 11.05 11.34 1.77
CA ALA A 91 11.93 12.01 2.72
C ALA A 91 11.53 11.78 4.18
N ASP A 92 10.25 11.57 4.47
CA ASP A 92 9.80 11.23 5.82
C ASP A 92 10.09 9.77 6.16
N ALA A 93 10.00 8.85 5.19
CA ALA A 93 10.47 7.48 5.35
C ALA A 93 11.98 7.44 5.67
N ASP A 94 12.78 8.20 4.94
CA ASP A 94 14.23 8.31 5.19
C ASP A 94 14.54 8.88 6.59
N LYS A 95 13.83 9.94 7.00
CA LYS A 95 14.00 10.52 8.36
C LYS A 95 13.65 9.52 9.45
N SER A 96 12.59 8.73 9.28
CA SER A 96 12.23 7.66 10.19
C SER A 96 13.37 6.64 10.29
N THR A 97 13.86 6.17 9.16
CA THR A 97 14.95 5.18 9.09
C THR A 97 16.22 5.68 9.78
N VAL A 98 16.66 6.90 9.47
CA VAL A 98 17.83 7.53 10.11
C VAL A 98 17.61 7.72 11.61
N GLY A 99 16.39 8.02 12.02
CA GLY A 99 16.01 8.25 13.43
C GLY A 99 15.86 7.01 14.29
N LEU A 100 15.86 5.80 13.70
CA LEU A 100 15.56 4.54 14.42
C LEU A 100 16.42 4.31 15.65
N ALA A 101 17.74 4.55 15.56
CA ALA A 101 18.65 4.34 16.67
C ALA A 101 18.34 5.27 17.88
N ASP A 102 17.99 6.51 17.60
CA ASP A 102 17.64 7.48 18.64
C ASP A 102 16.26 7.22 19.23
N MET A 103 15.29 6.83 18.40
CA MET A 103 13.98 6.37 18.88
C MET A 103 14.13 5.17 19.81
N ARG A 104 14.98 4.19 19.45
CA ARG A 104 15.26 3.02 20.29
C ARG A 104 15.90 3.37 21.62
N LYS A 105 16.84 4.31 21.64
CA LYS A 105 17.42 4.83 22.90
C LYS A 105 16.36 5.51 23.78
N LYS A 106 15.46 6.27 23.19
CA LYS A 106 14.35 6.92 23.91
C LYS A 106 13.34 5.90 24.44
N ALA A 107 13.02 4.88 23.66
CA ALA A 107 12.08 3.82 24.01
C ALA A 107 12.60 2.96 25.19
N TRP A 108 13.91 2.70 25.20
CA TRP A 108 14.60 1.98 26.28
C TRP A 108 15.85 2.78 26.72
N PRO A 109 15.69 3.76 27.64
CA PRO A 109 16.81 4.60 28.08
C PRO A 109 17.90 3.82 28.82
N ASN A 110 17.51 2.78 29.56
CA ASN A 110 18.48 1.92 30.23
C ASN A 110 19.10 0.95 29.21
N GLU A 111 20.41 1.01 29.06
CA GLU A 111 21.15 0.25 28.05
C GLU A 111 21.04 -1.27 28.23
N GLU A 112 21.12 -1.74 29.46
CA GLU A 112 21.04 -3.19 29.75
C GLU A 112 19.64 -3.73 29.44
N LYS A 113 18.58 -3.01 29.79
CA LYS A 113 17.22 -3.37 29.42
C LYS A 113 17.02 -3.36 27.90
N ARG A 114 17.60 -2.38 27.21
CA ARG A 114 17.55 -2.29 25.74
C ARG A 114 18.27 -3.47 25.08
N LYS A 115 19.47 -3.83 25.55
CA LYS A 115 20.22 -5.00 25.07
C LYS A 115 19.44 -6.29 25.32
N ALA A 116 18.88 -6.47 26.51
CA ALA A 116 18.07 -7.63 26.86
C ALA A 116 16.82 -7.76 25.98
N PHE A 117 16.11 -6.66 25.77
CA PHE A 117 14.96 -6.62 24.87
C PHE A 117 15.36 -6.98 23.42
N ASN A 118 16.39 -6.33 22.88
CA ASN A 118 16.86 -6.59 21.52
C ASN A 118 17.31 -8.06 21.33
N LYS A 119 18.00 -8.63 22.33
CA LYS A 119 18.39 -10.04 22.30
C LYS A 119 17.17 -10.96 22.30
N LYS A 120 16.19 -10.67 23.16
CA LYS A 120 14.97 -11.49 23.31
C LYS A 120 14.05 -11.39 22.10
N TYR A 121 13.80 -10.20 21.58
CA TYR A 121 12.93 -9.97 20.43
C TYR A 121 13.62 -10.34 19.12
N GLY A 122 14.90 -10.02 18.99
CA GLY A 122 15.67 -10.27 17.76
C GLY A 122 15.80 -11.75 17.39
N ARG A 123 15.70 -12.68 18.37
CA ARG A 123 15.75 -14.12 18.05
C ARG A 123 14.57 -14.62 17.21
N TYR A 124 13.44 -13.89 17.22
CA TYR A 124 12.27 -14.21 16.42
C TYR A 124 12.38 -13.73 14.97
N TRP A 125 13.39 -12.96 14.62
CA TRP A 125 13.54 -12.38 13.30
C TRP A 125 14.81 -12.87 12.60
N GLU A 126 14.70 -13.16 11.32
CA GLU A 126 15.88 -13.29 10.48
C GLU A 126 16.61 -11.96 10.34
N SER A 127 17.91 -12.00 10.08
CA SER A 127 18.73 -10.80 9.89
C SER A 127 18.46 -10.06 8.57
N LYS A 128 17.71 -10.67 7.66
CA LYS A 128 17.39 -10.14 6.33
C LYS A 128 15.89 -9.86 6.20
N HIS A 129 15.57 -8.94 5.35
CA HIS A 129 14.22 -8.65 4.87
C HIS A 129 14.26 -8.41 3.37
N THR A 130 13.09 -8.32 2.74
CA THR A 130 12.95 -8.00 1.32
C THR A 130 12.10 -6.76 1.16
N ASP A 131 12.63 -5.71 0.54
CA ASP A 131 11.86 -4.54 0.16
C ASP A 131 11.13 -4.85 -1.15
N LEU A 132 9.80 -4.95 -1.05
CA LEU A 132 8.97 -5.39 -2.16
C LEU A 132 8.62 -4.25 -3.12
N ALA A 133 8.30 -3.07 -2.57
CA ALA A 133 7.87 -1.96 -3.39
C ALA A 133 7.87 -0.62 -2.67
N VAL A 134 8.03 0.44 -3.48
CA VAL A 134 7.65 1.81 -3.13
C VAL A 134 6.52 2.23 -4.07
N ARG A 135 5.40 2.72 -3.52
CA ARG A 135 4.21 3.10 -4.29
C ARG A 135 3.71 4.47 -3.88
N GLU A 136 3.05 5.13 -4.82
CA GLU A 136 2.28 6.34 -4.54
C GLU A 136 0.88 5.94 -4.07
N LEU A 137 0.47 6.41 -2.90
CA LEU A 137 -0.88 6.23 -2.38
C LEU A 137 -1.76 7.37 -2.89
N VAL A 138 -2.83 7.03 -3.60
CA VAL A 138 -3.81 8.02 -4.05
C VAL A 138 -4.64 8.47 -2.85
N THR A 139 -4.22 9.55 -2.21
CA THR A 139 -4.75 10.00 -0.90
C THR A 139 -6.25 10.28 -0.95
N SER A 140 -6.78 10.78 -2.09
CA SER A 140 -8.21 10.99 -2.30
C SER A 140 -9.04 9.69 -2.30
N ARG A 141 -8.38 8.53 -2.46
CA ARG A 141 -9.01 7.20 -2.51
C ARG A 141 -8.63 6.31 -1.33
N VAL A 142 -8.40 6.93 -0.19
CA VAL A 142 -8.15 6.21 1.05
C VAL A 142 -9.43 6.16 1.88
N LYS A 143 -9.88 4.96 2.19
CA LYS A 143 -10.85 4.73 3.27
C LYS A 143 -10.09 4.28 4.51
N ARG A 144 -10.20 5.04 5.58
CA ARG A 144 -9.58 4.71 6.86
C ARG A 144 -10.54 3.93 7.74
N ASN A 145 -9.99 2.98 8.50
CA ASN A 145 -10.77 2.32 9.53
C ASN A 145 -10.91 3.25 10.74
N ASN A 146 -12.11 3.77 10.94
CA ASN A 146 -12.44 4.62 12.08
C ASN A 146 -13.04 3.83 13.26
N LYS A 147 -13.20 2.50 13.11
CA LYS A 147 -13.71 1.64 14.17
C LYS A 147 -12.54 1.13 15.01
N SER A 148 -12.65 1.26 16.33
CA SER A 148 -11.73 0.55 17.22
C SER A 148 -11.99 -0.95 17.07
N THR A 149 -10.92 -1.71 16.87
CA THR A 149 -10.98 -3.17 16.87
C THR A 149 -9.76 -3.71 17.61
N THR A 150 -9.96 -4.78 18.38
CA THR A 150 -8.89 -5.53 19.04
C THR A 150 -8.65 -6.88 18.35
N GLU A 151 -9.56 -7.24 17.44
CA GLU A 151 -9.51 -8.49 16.69
C GLU A 151 -8.68 -8.35 15.42
N ASN A 152 -7.96 -9.40 15.07
CA ASN A 152 -7.29 -9.47 13.79
C ASN A 152 -8.29 -9.37 12.65
N THR A 153 -7.88 -8.71 11.58
CA THR A 153 -8.72 -8.47 10.39
C THR A 153 -8.18 -9.23 9.19
N VAL A 154 -8.97 -9.34 8.14
CA VAL A 154 -8.57 -9.96 6.88
C VAL A 154 -8.23 -8.87 5.87
N VAL A 155 -7.10 -9.00 5.21
CA VAL A 155 -6.64 -8.06 4.19
C VAL A 155 -6.48 -8.79 2.86
N SER A 156 -7.13 -8.25 1.84
CA SER A 156 -6.97 -8.65 0.45
C SER A 156 -6.03 -7.66 -0.25
N VAL A 157 -5.03 -8.19 -0.95
CA VAL A 157 -4.12 -7.41 -1.81
C VAL A 157 -4.31 -7.87 -3.24
N VAL A 158 -4.77 -6.95 -4.10
CA VAL A 158 -5.04 -7.20 -5.51
C VAL A 158 -4.20 -6.25 -6.35
N GLU A 159 -3.57 -6.76 -7.39
CA GLU A 159 -2.85 -5.96 -8.37
C GLU A 159 -3.58 -5.98 -9.72
N TRP A 160 -3.99 -4.81 -10.18
CA TRP A 160 -4.51 -4.56 -11.51
C TRP A 160 -3.47 -3.86 -12.37
N TYR A 161 -3.73 -3.79 -13.66
CA TYR A 161 -2.89 -3.04 -14.59
C TYR A 161 -3.72 -1.99 -15.29
N LEU A 162 -3.19 -0.77 -15.34
CA LEU A 162 -3.78 0.34 -16.10
C LEU A 162 -3.13 0.39 -17.47
N LYS A 163 -3.95 0.57 -18.51
CA LYS A 163 -3.48 0.80 -19.87
C LYS A 163 -2.69 2.10 -19.96
N PRO A 164 -1.62 2.15 -20.74
CA PRO A 164 -0.99 3.41 -21.11
C PRO A 164 -1.98 4.32 -21.83
N MET A 165 -1.91 5.62 -21.63
CA MET A 165 -2.86 6.57 -22.22
C MET A 165 -2.86 6.54 -23.74
N SER A 166 -1.73 6.18 -24.37
CA SER A 166 -1.63 6.00 -25.82
C SER A 166 -2.53 4.90 -26.40
N GLU A 167 -2.95 3.95 -25.56
CA GLU A 167 -3.82 2.82 -25.94
C GLU A 167 -5.30 3.07 -25.57
N VAL A 168 -5.61 4.21 -24.97
CA VAL A 168 -6.98 4.55 -24.56
C VAL A 168 -7.55 5.62 -25.47
N GLU A 169 -8.25 5.19 -26.53
CA GLU A 169 -8.85 6.11 -27.51
C GLU A 169 -9.78 7.12 -26.84
N GLY A 170 -9.54 8.42 -27.13
CA GLY A 170 -10.30 9.53 -26.54
C GLY A 170 -10.20 9.61 -25.01
N GLY A 171 -9.28 8.85 -24.40
CA GLY A 171 -9.08 8.86 -22.95
C GLY A 171 -8.16 9.99 -22.49
N THR A 172 -8.33 10.40 -21.23
CA THR A 172 -7.42 11.33 -20.57
C THR A 172 -7.15 10.89 -19.14
N VAL A 173 -6.00 11.29 -18.59
CA VAL A 173 -5.68 11.07 -17.17
C VAL A 173 -6.76 11.69 -16.29
N LYS A 174 -7.22 12.90 -16.62
CA LYS A 174 -8.28 13.60 -15.85
C LYS A 174 -9.58 12.80 -15.81
N GLU A 175 -10.02 12.25 -16.94
CA GLU A 175 -11.22 11.41 -16.99
C GLU A 175 -11.04 10.13 -16.16
N ARG A 176 -9.90 9.46 -16.32
CA ARG A 176 -9.59 8.25 -15.53
C ARG A 176 -9.66 8.53 -14.04
N GLU A 177 -8.98 9.55 -13.56
CA GLU A 177 -8.96 9.89 -12.13
C GLU A 177 -10.38 10.22 -11.64
N ALA A 178 -11.15 11.02 -12.39
CA ALA A 178 -12.54 11.33 -12.03
C ALA A 178 -13.44 10.09 -11.92
N LEU A 179 -13.32 9.13 -12.84
CA LEU A 179 -14.09 7.88 -12.80
C LEU A 179 -13.71 7.01 -11.59
N PHE A 180 -12.43 6.96 -11.25
CA PHE A 180 -11.96 6.17 -10.11
C PHE A 180 -12.36 6.83 -8.80
N ASP A 181 -12.30 8.17 -8.70
CA ASP A 181 -12.77 8.93 -7.55
C ASP A 181 -14.29 8.78 -7.35
N GLU A 182 -15.06 8.83 -8.45
CA GLU A 182 -16.51 8.60 -8.39
C GLU A 182 -16.84 7.20 -7.87
N PHE A 183 -16.14 6.17 -8.37
CA PHE A 183 -16.30 4.80 -7.90
C PHE A 183 -15.95 4.68 -6.42
N HIS A 184 -14.83 5.24 -5.99
CA HIS A 184 -14.41 5.23 -4.60
C HIS A 184 -15.47 5.87 -3.70
N LYS A 185 -15.94 7.06 -4.07
CA LYS A 185 -16.94 7.81 -3.31
C LYS A 185 -18.29 7.11 -3.22
N LYS A 186 -18.78 6.55 -4.34
CA LYS A 186 -20.13 5.97 -4.42
C LYS A 186 -20.19 4.52 -3.90
N VAL A 187 -19.13 3.74 -4.09
CA VAL A 187 -19.11 2.32 -3.74
C VAL A 187 -18.28 2.07 -2.49
N ILE A 188 -17.00 2.45 -2.51
CA ILE A 188 -16.08 2.05 -1.46
C ILE A 188 -16.38 2.73 -0.13
N MET A 189 -16.59 4.05 -0.15
CA MET A 189 -16.86 4.82 1.07
C MET A 189 -18.18 4.42 1.74
N ARG A 190 -19.15 3.95 0.96
CA ARG A 190 -20.49 3.57 1.43
C ARG A 190 -20.63 2.11 1.82
N ASN A 191 -19.62 1.29 1.58
CA ASN A 191 -19.67 -0.13 1.88
C ASN A 191 -19.16 -0.39 3.31
N ASP A 192 -20.03 -0.71 4.23
CA ASP A 192 -19.71 -0.88 5.67
C ASP A 192 -18.88 -2.13 5.94
N LYS A 193 -18.85 -3.10 5.02
CA LYS A 193 -18.02 -4.30 5.13
C LYS A 193 -16.54 -4.03 4.87
N ILE A 194 -16.24 -2.96 4.14
CA ILE A 194 -14.86 -2.49 3.93
C ILE A 194 -14.45 -1.63 5.12
N LEU A 195 -13.56 -2.13 5.96
CA LEU A 195 -13.01 -1.37 7.09
C LEU A 195 -12.04 -0.30 6.64
N SER A 196 -11.08 -0.68 5.81
CA SER A 196 -10.15 0.28 5.20
C SER A 196 -9.81 -0.13 3.77
N ARG A 197 -9.41 0.86 2.95
CA ARG A 197 -8.94 0.60 1.60
C ARG A 197 -7.90 1.63 1.20
N ARG A 198 -6.87 1.15 0.52
CA ARG A 198 -5.79 1.93 -0.07
C ARG A 198 -5.67 1.57 -1.54
N GLU A 199 -5.59 2.58 -2.38
CA GLU A 199 -5.34 2.43 -3.81
C GLU A 199 -3.99 3.05 -4.13
N MET A 200 -3.08 2.26 -4.67
CA MET A 200 -1.69 2.62 -4.87
C MET A 200 -1.29 2.41 -6.31
N ARG A 201 -0.40 3.26 -6.79
CA ARG A 201 0.19 3.15 -8.12
C ARG A 201 1.71 3.21 -8.05
N HIS A 202 2.36 2.93 -9.15
CA HIS A 202 3.81 2.96 -9.23
C HIS A 202 4.35 4.36 -8.86
N TYR A 203 5.34 4.42 -7.96
CA TYR A 203 5.92 5.69 -7.52
C TYR A 203 6.84 6.31 -8.58
N TRP A 204 7.72 5.49 -9.13
CA TRP A 204 8.67 5.90 -10.16
C TRP A 204 8.07 5.58 -11.52
N THR A 205 7.49 6.55 -12.17
CA THR A 205 6.93 6.38 -13.52
C THR A 205 7.97 6.60 -14.63
N GLY A 206 9.21 6.35 -14.35
CA GLY A 206 10.24 6.28 -15.36
C GLY A 206 9.94 5.11 -16.29
N SER A 207 9.01 5.28 -17.20
CA SER A 207 8.67 4.26 -18.19
C SER A 207 9.78 4.19 -19.24
N LEU A 208 10.63 3.24 -19.09
CA LEU A 208 11.46 2.78 -20.19
C LEU A 208 10.63 2.03 -21.27
N GLY A 209 9.33 2.27 -21.40
CA GLY A 209 8.63 1.57 -22.42
C GLY A 209 7.13 1.61 -22.54
N GLY A 210 6.45 2.64 -22.06
CA GLY A 210 5.03 2.81 -22.42
C GLY A 210 4.09 1.64 -22.11
N GLY A 211 4.48 0.78 -21.19
CA GLY A 211 3.72 -0.40 -20.81
C GLY A 211 2.60 -0.14 -19.81
N THR A 212 1.88 -1.18 -19.47
CA THR A 212 0.85 -1.17 -18.44
C THR A 212 1.43 -0.78 -17.08
N THR A 213 0.66 -0.05 -16.29
CA THR A 213 1.08 0.44 -14.97
C THR A 213 0.41 -0.37 -13.86
N PRO A 214 1.16 -1.00 -12.93
CA PRO A 214 0.58 -1.67 -11.78
C PRO A 214 -0.25 -0.72 -10.91
N TYR A 215 -1.43 -1.20 -10.53
CA TYR A 215 -2.38 -0.52 -9.66
C TYR A 215 -2.78 -1.47 -8.53
N VAL A 216 -2.24 -1.24 -7.35
CA VAL A 216 -2.40 -2.15 -6.22
C VAL A 216 -3.48 -1.65 -5.29
N ILE A 217 -4.35 -2.55 -4.91
CA ILE A 217 -5.48 -2.29 -4.04
C ILE A 217 -5.34 -3.16 -2.80
N VAL A 218 -5.25 -2.52 -1.64
CA VAL A 218 -5.25 -3.18 -0.34
C VAL A 218 -6.58 -2.90 0.34
N THR A 219 -7.35 -3.93 0.60
CA THR A 219 -8.68 -3.82 1.21
C THR A 219 -8.75 -4.65 2.49
N GLU A 220 -9.21 -4.03 3.56
CA GLU A 220 -9.35 -4.67 4.87
C GLU A 220 -10.82 -4.90 5.21
N PHE A 221 -11.10 -6.09 5.75
CA PHE A 221 -12.40 -6.57 6.16
C PHE A 221 -12.37 -7.08 7.60
N ALA A 222 -13.50 -7.05 8.29
CA ALA A 222 -13.57 -7.56 9.66
C ALA A 222 -13.28 -9.07 9.73
N ASN A 223 -13.71 -9.83 8.74
CA ASN A 223 -13.61 -11.29 8.69
C ASN A 223 -13.64 -11.79 7.24
N ILE A 224 -13.44 -13.10 7.07
CA ILE A 224 -13.42 -13.74 5.74
C ILE A 224 -14.79 -13.70 5.06
N VAL A 225 -15.89 -13.81 5.82
CA VAL A 225 -17.23 -13.78 5.25
C VAL A 225 -17.51 -12.42 4.60
N ASP A 226 -17.05 -11.34 5.24
CA ASP A 226 -17.15 -10.00 4.66
C ASP A 226 -16.23 -9.85 3.43
N ALA A 227 -15.04 -10.43 3.46
CA ALA A 227 -14.14 -10.43 2.32
C ALA A 227 -14.74 -11.17 1.11
N ASP A 228 -15.33 -12.34 1.31
CA ASP A 228 -15.99 -13.14 0.27
C ASP A 228 -17.26 -12.46 -0.27
N ALA A 229 -18.03 -11.82 0.63
CA ALA A 229 -19.29 -11.15 0.26
C ALA A 229 -19.08 -9.80 -0.45
N VAL A 230 -17.94 -9.19 -0.25
CA VAL A 230 -17.60 -7.85 -0.79
C VAL A 230 -17.03 -7.96 -2.19
N GLY A 231 -16.97 -9.06 -2.75
CA GLY A 231 -16.95 -8.90 -4.19
C GLY A 231 -17.87 -7.72 -4.45
N ILE A 232 -17.46 -6.72 -5.22
CA ILE A 232 -18.30 -5.56 -5.59
C ILE A 232 -19.61 -6.14 -6.09
N ASN A 233 -20.49 -6.43 -5.12
CA ASN A 233 -21.68 -7.17 -5.41
C ASN A 233 -22.59 -6.28 -6.23
N SER A 234 -23.36 -6.90 -7.08
CA SER A 234 -24.31 -6.23 -7.97
C SER A 234 -25.21 -5.27 -7.19
N GLU A 235 -25.57 -5.57 -5.95
CA GLU A 235 -26.44 -4.77 -5.10
C GLU A 235 -25.83 -3.41 -4.71
N THR A 236 -24.57 -3.39 -4.24
CA THR A 236 -23.87 -2.13 -3.91
C THR A 236 -23.71 -1.26 -5.16
N ILE A 237 -23.41 -1.87 -6.30
CA ILE A 237 -23.32 -1.15 -7.57
C ILE A 237 -24.68 -0.61 -8.00
N GLN A 238 -25.75 -1.42 -7.92
CA GLN A 238 -27.10 -1.00 -8.28
C GLN A 238 -27.58 0.14 -7.40
N LYS A 239 -27.33 0.08 -6.09
CA LYS A 239 -27.64 1.20 -5.17
C LYS A 239 -26.87 2.47 -5.53
N SER A 240 -25.63 2.34 -6.02
CA SER A 240 -24.78 3.48 -6.40
C SER A 240 -25.20 4.12 -7.73
N TRP A 241 -25.69 3.31 -8.67
CA TRP A 241 -26.24 3.73 -9.96
C TRP A 241 -27.54 2.94 -10.23
N PRO A 242 -28.69 3.44 -9.74
CA PRO A 242 -29.98 2.78 -9.93
C PRO A 242 -30.42 2.66 -11.40
N ASP A 243 -30.07 3.66 -12.20
CA ASP A 243 -30.30 3.68 -13.63
C ASP A 243 -29.31 2.73 -14.33
N GLU A 244 -29.83 1.71 -14.98
CA GLU A 244 -29.02 0.66 -15.61
C GLU A 244 -28.17 1.18 -16.77
N GLU A 245 -28.70 2.07 -17.59
CA GLU A 245 -27.96 2.60 -18.74
C GLU A 245 -26.82 3.52 -18.29
N LYS A 246 -27.05 4.36 -17.29
CA LYS A 246 -25.99 5.17 -16.68
C LYS A 246 -24.93 4.30 -16.01
N ARG A 247 -25.35 3.22 -15.36
CA ARG A 247 -24.45 2.25 -14.76
C ARG A 247 -23.56 1.57 -15.80
N LYS A 248 -24.15 1.04 -16.89
CA LYS A 248 -23.40 0.45 -17.99
C LYS A 248 -22.43 1.44 -18.62
N ALA A 249 -22.88 2.66 -18.89
CA ALA A 249 -22.06 3.71 -19.45
C ALA A 249 -20.87 4.08 -18.54
N PHE A 250 -21.10 4.17 -17.22
CA PHE A 250 -20.02 4.42 -16.26
C PHE A 250 -18.96 3.33 -16.29
N PHE A 251 -19.38 2.05 -16.23
CA PHE A 251 -18.42 0.93 -16.23
C PHE A 251 -17.73 0.79 -17.58
N ALA A 252 -18.40 1.03 -18.70
CA ALA A 252 -17.78 1.04 -20.02
C ALA A 252 -16.65 2.07 -20.08
N LYS A 253 -16.90 3.31 -19.63
CA LYS A 253 -15.88 4.36 -19.55
C LYS A 253 -14.74 4.01 -18.63
N ARG A 254 -15.02 3.51 -17.43
CA ARG A 254 -13.99 3.15 -16.44
C ARG A 254 -13.11 2.00 -16.92
N ASN A 255 -13.74 0.99 -17.50
CA ASN A 255 -13.06 -0.24 -17.90
C ASN A 255 -12.13 -0.06 -19.11
N LYS A 256 -12.31 1.00 -19.93
CA LYS A 256 -11.37 1.28 -21.01
C LYS A 256 -9.95 1.58 -20.54
N TYR A 257 -9.80 2.01 -19.28
CA TYR A 257 -8.50 2.31 -18.66
C TYR A 257 -7.83 1.11 -17.99
N ILE A 258 -8.55 -0.01 -17.83
CA ILE A 258 -8.05 -1.21 -17.16
C ILE A 258 -7.63 -2.21 -18.22
N ASP A 259 -6.41 -2.69 -18.13
CA ASP A 259 -5.93 -3.75 -18.99
C ASP A 259 -6.49 -5.09 -18.52
N ARG A 260 -7.46 -5.62 -19.27
CA ARG A 260 -8.09 -6.93 -19.03
C ARG A 260 -7.57 -8.03 -19.94
N GLU A 261 -6.86 -7.65 -21.00
CA GLU A 261 -6.36 -8.58 -22.01
C GLU A 261 -4.95 -9.04 -21.68
N HIS A 262 -4.25 -8.29 -20.85
CA HIS A 262 -2.93 -8.66 -20.40
C HIS A 262 -3.00 -9.87 -19.47
N ASN A 263 -2.22 -10.90 -19.70
CA ASN A 263 -2.19 -12.13 -18.88
C ASN A 263 -1.88 -11.88 -17.39
N LEU A 264 -1.36 -10.71 -17.05
CA LEU A 264 -1.07 -10.25 -15.72
C LEU A 264 -1.97 -9.09 -15.27
N GLY A 265 -3.04 -8.81 -16.01
CA GLY A 265 -3.97 -7.70 -15.72
C GLY A 265 -4.71 -7.84 -14.39
N HIS A 266 -4.58 -9.00 -13.79
CA HIS A 266 -5.08 -9.30 -12.46
C HIS A 266 -4.21 -10.41 -11.86
N ARG A 267 -3.42 -10.10 -10.85
CA ARG A 267 -2.71 -11.12 -10.08
C ARG A 267 -3.63 -11.67 -9.00
N ASP A 268 -3.32 -12.89 -8.58
CA ASP A 268 -4.05 -13.58 -7.53
C ASP A 268 -4.23 -12.71 -6.29
N ILE A 269 -5.40 -12.84 -5.68
CA ILE A 269 -5.70 -12.17 -4.43
C ILE A 269 -4.84 -12.79 -3.34
N ALA A 270 -3.96 -11.99 -2.78
CA ALA A 270 -3.23 -12.34 -1.58
C ALA A 270 -4.10 -12.01 -0.36
N LEU A 271 -4.48 -13.02 0.41
CA LEU A 271 -5.20 -12.85 1.66
C LEU A 271 -4.25 -12.99 2.85
N HIS A 272 -4.23 -11.98 3.67
CA HIS A 272 -3.41 -11.90 4.87
C HIS A 272 -4.28 -11.67 6.11
N THR A 273 -3.74 -12.01 7.27
CA THR A 273 -4.28 -11.59 8.55
C THR A 273 -3.56 -10.33 9.00
N ASN A 274 -4.28 -9.24 9.22
CA ASN A 274 -3.70 -8.05 9.82
C ASN A 274 -3.66 -8.20 11.34
N TRP A 275 -2.49 -8.21 11.90
CA TRP A 275 -2.25 -8.23 13.33
C TRP A 275 -2.53 -6.84 13.92
N VAL A 276 -3.77 -6.59 14.22
CA VAL A 276 -4.31 -5.27 14.60
C VAL A 276 -3.56 -4.62 15.76
N LYS A 277 -3.11 -5.39 16.75
CA LYS A 277 -2.34 -4.87 17.88
C LYS A 277 -1.02 -4.22 17.45
N LEU A 278 -0.44 -4.71 16.35
CA LEU A 278 0.82 -4.23 15.80
C LEU A 278 0.63 -3.14 14.74
N ALA A 279 -0.61 -2.85 14.34
CA ALA A 279 -0.88 -1.83 13.35
C ALA A 279 -0.91 -0.42 13.96
N LYS A 280 -0.55 0.59 13.13
CA LYS A 280 -0.81 2.01 13.40
C LYS A 280 -1.93 2.46 12.48
N ARG A 281 -3.05 2.85 13.04
CA ARG A 281 -4.27 3.24 12.33
C ARG A 281 -4.34 4.75 12.11
#